data_6b33a8fdfbd2b30f8e23fa67e75b2499
#
_entry.id   6b33a8fdfbd2b30f8e23fa67e75b2499
#
_cell.length_a   1.000
_cell.length_b   1.000
_cell.length_c   1.000
_cell.angle_alpha   90.00
_cell.angle_beta   90.00
_cell.angle_gamma   90.00
#
_symmetry.space_group_name_H-M   'P 1'
#
loop_
_entity.id
_entity.type
_entity.pdbx_description
1 polymer ?
#
loop_
_entity_poly.entity_id
_entity_poly.type
_entity_poly.pdbx_seq_one_letter_code
_entity_poly.pdbx_strand_id
1 'polypeptide(L)'
;MAEYRVTRWAEIPSLVTARDAVGGTAKVELPQRFQEAIDDAAMRRGMAGSDAYLEQWHHDDWREADGSADEVAGRIAAELDDEHPPDRLEWMLDG
;
A
#
# COMPACT_ATOMS: atom_id res chain seq x y z
N MET A 1 -7.51 -13.79 15.65
CA MET A 1 -7.35 -12.39 15.24
C MET A 1 -6.05 -12.23 14.45
N ALA A 2 -6.10 -11.37 13.47
CA ALA A 2 -4.92 -11.04 12.69
C ALA A 2 -4.58 -9.57 12.84
N GLU A 3 -3.44 -9.18 12.36
CA GLU A 3 -3.02 -7.79 12.25
C GLU A 3 -2.59 -7.53 10.82
N TYR A 4 -2.76 -6.29 10.36
CA TYR A 4 -2.31 -5.90 9.04
C TYR A 4 -1.65 -4.53 9.08
N ARG A 5 -0.84 -4.26 8.08
CA ARG A 5 -0.30 -2.92 7.82
C ARG A 5 -0.19 -2.71 6.32
N VAL A 6 -0.22 -1.45 5.91
CA VAL A 6 -0.10 -1.05 4.51
C VAL A 6 1.28 -0.44 4.31
N THR A 7 1.97 -0.87 3.27
CA THR A 7 3.22 -0.25 2.84
C THR A 7 2.86 0.80 1.81
N ARG A 8 3.34 2.02 2.01
CA ARG A 8 3.04 3.18 1.16
C ARG A 8 4.31 3.84 0.66
N TRP A 9 4.20 4.44 -0.52
CA TRP A 9 5.18 5.42 -0.97
C TRP A 9 4.53 6.80 -0.82
N ALA A 10 5.05 7.61 0.10
CA ALA A 10 4.38 8.82 0.54
C ALA A 10 2.95 8.47 0.99
N GLU A 11 1.92 8.95 0.34
CA GLU A 11 0.52 8.63 0.67
C GLU A 11 -0.09 7.55 -0.22
N ILE A 12 0.63 7.04 -1.21
CA ILE A 12 0.11 6.07 -2.18
C ILE A 12 0.33 4.64 -1.68
N PRO A 13 -0.73 3.84 -1.48
CA PRO A 13 -0.56 2.46 -1.03
C PRO A 13 0.03 1.56 -2.12
N SER A 14 0.80 0.57 -1.71
CA SER A 14 1.46 -0.38 -2.62
C SER A 14 1.20 -1.82 -2.25
N LEU A 15 1.27 -2.16 -0.98
CA LEU A 15 1.25 -3.55 -0.51
C LEU A 15 0.53 -3.65 0.82
N VAL A 16 -0.26 -4.71 0.99
CA VAL A 16 -0.87 -5.05 2.27
C VAL A 16 -0.15 -6.28 2.83
N THR A 17 0.31 -6.19 4.07
CA THR A 17 0.92 -7.30 4.78
C THR A 17 0.04 -7.64 5.97
N ALA A 18 -0.27 -8.92 6.15
CA ALA A 18 -1.05 -9.39 7.29
C ALA A 18 -0.34 -10.56 7.97
N ARG A 19 -0.61 -10.73 9.24
CA ARG A 19 -0.10 -11.85 10.03
C ARG A 19 -1.17 -12.26 11.04
N ASP A 20 -1.18 -13.54 11.40
CA ASP A 20 -2.14 -14.04 12.38
C ASP A 20 -1.43 -14.66 13.58
N ALA A 21 -2.23 -15.02 14.60
CA ALA A 21 -1.70 -15.50 15.87
C ALA A 21 -1.02 -16.90 15.78
N VAL A 22 -1.32 -17.64 14.71
CA VAL A 22 -0.73 -18.98 14.52
C VAL A 22 0.51 -18.95 13.62
N GLY A 23 1.03 -17.77 13.34
CA GLY A 23 2.26 -17.60 12.55
C GLY A 23 2.04 -17.52 11.04
N GLY A 24 0.78 -17.47 10.58
CA GLY A 24 0.49 -17.27 9.16
C GLY A 24 0.80 -15.84 8.75
N THR A 25 1.32 -15.67 7.55
CA THR A 25 1.57 -14.36 6.96
C THR A 25 1.03 -14.32 5.54
N ALA A 26 0.62 -13.14 5.09
CA ALA A 26 0.15 -12.94 3.73
C ALA A 26 0.56 -11.56 3.26
N LYS A 27 0.90 -11.46 1.97
CA LYS A 27 1.21 -10.20 1.33
C LYS A 27 0.41 -10.13 0.04
N VAL A 28 -0.30 -9.03 -0.15
CA VAL A 28 -1.10 -8.80 -1.36
C VAL A 28 -0.66 -7.49 -1.99
N GLU A 29 -0.10 -7.56 -3.18
CA GLU A 29 0.25 -6.37 -3.95
C GLU A 29 -1.02 -5.76 -4.52
N LEU A 30 -1.09 -4.43 -4.50
CA LEU A 30 -2.20 -3.72 -5.13
C LEU A 30 -2.05 -3.76 -6.66
N PRO A 31 -3.13 -3.49 -7.40
CA PRO A 31 -3.05 -3.49 -8.86
C PRO A 31 -1.92 -2.63 -9.40
N GLN A 32 -1.44 -2.96 -10.59
CA GLN A 32 -0.29 -2.29 -11.21
C GLN A 32 -0.46 -0.78 -11.32
N ARG A 33 -1.69 -0.28 -11.44
CA ARG A 33 -1.92 1.16 -11.51
C ARG A 33 -1.41 1.92 -10.28
N PHE A 34 -1.33 1.25 -9.12
CA PHE A 34 -0.77 1.85 -7.91
C PHE A 34 0.75 2.05 -8.04
N GLN A 35 1.44 1.06 -8.58
CA GLN A 35 2.88 1.17 -8.82
C GLN A 35 3.18 2.22 -9.89
N GLU A 36 2.38 2.28 -10.93
CA GLU A 36 2.51 3.30 -11.97
C GLU A 36 2.28 4.69 -11.40
N ALA A 37 1.31 4.84 -10.49
CA ALA A 37 1.08 6.11 -9.82
C ALA A 37 2.26 6.52 -8.95
N ILE A 38 2.88 5.58 -8.24
CA ILE A 38 4.07 5.84 -7.42
C ILE A 38 5.21 6.33 -8.31
N ASP A 39 5.45 5.67 -9.43
CA ASP A 39 6.53 6.03 -10.36
C ASP A 39 6.29 7.43 -10.94
N ASP A 40 5.05 7.72 -11.36
CA ASP A 40 4.68 9.03 -11.88
C ASP A 40 4.83 10.13 -10.81
N ALA A 41 4.38 9.87 -9.60
CA ALA A 41 4.50 10.81 -8.49
C ALA A 41 5.97 11.12 -8.19
N ALA A 42 6.82 10.11 -8.19
CA ALA A 42 8.24 10.27 -7.95
C ALA A 42 8.88 11.16 -9.02
N MET A 43 8.51 10.95 -10.28
CA MET A 43 9.01 11.78 -11.39
C MET A 43 8.52 13.22 -11.28
N ARG A 44 7.23 13.42 -11.01
CA ARG A 44 6.63 14.76 -10.91
C ARG A 44 7.19 15.57 -9.74
N ARG A 45 7.53 14.88 -8.66
CA ARG A 45 8.09 15.51 -7.46
C ARG A 45 9.61 15.64 -7.50
N GLY A 46 10.23 15.21 -8.60
CA GLY A 46 11.69 15.28 -8.76
C GLY A 46 12.46 14.33 -7.86
N MET A 47 11.84 13.25 -7.43
CA MET A 47 12.44 12.27 -6.52
C MET A 47 12.97 11.01 -7.20
N ALA A 48 12.62 10.80 -8.48
CA ALA A 48 13.02 9.59 -9.20
C ALA A 48 14.55 9.45 -9.23
N GLY A 49 15.04 8.27 -8.87
CA GLY A 49 16.49 7.98 -8.87
C GLY A 49 17.29 8.65 -7.77
N SER A 50 16.64 9.17 -6.74
CA SER A 50 17.32 9.86 -5.64
C SER A 50 17.05 9.16 -4.30
N ASP A 51 17.82 9.52 -3.26
CA ASP A 51 17.61 9.03 -1.90
C ASP A 51 16.23 9.44 -1.38
N ALA A 52 15.72 10.59 -1.82
CA ALA A 52 14.40 11.06 -1.44
C ALA A 52 13.31 10.07 -1.84
N TYR A 53 13.46 9.38 -2.98
CA TYR A 53 12.54 8.33 -3.40
C TYR A 53 12.47 7.22 -2.36
N LEU A 54 13.63 6.73 -1.92
CA LEU A 54 13.71 5.65 -0.94
C LEU A 54 13.16 6.05 0.42
N GLU A 55 13.34 7.30 0.80
CA GLU A 55 12.87 7.81 2.09
C GLU A 55 11.34 7.89 2.19
N GLN A 56 10.64 7.93 1.06
CA GLN A 56 9.19 8.00 1.05
C GLN A 56 8.51 6.65 1.33
N TRP A 57 9.26 5.53 1.22
CA TRP A 57 8.72 4.23 1.57
C TRP A 57 8.57 4.09 3.07
N HIS A 58 7.37 3.72 3.51
CA HIS A 58 7.10 3.53 4.93
C HIS A 58 5.95 2.54 5.12
N HIS A 59 5.80 2.06 6.35
CA HIS A 59 4.72 1.17 6.75
C HIS A 59 3.81 1.91 7.73
N ASP A 60 2.50 1.70 7.58
CA ASP A 60 1.55 2.13 8.60
C ASP A 60 1.71 1.27 9.85
N ASP A 61 1.16 1.72 10.97
CA ASP A 61 1.14 0.93 12.19
C ASP A 61 0.29 -0.33 12.00
N TRP A 62 0.64 -1.39 12.71
CA TRP A 62 -0.16 -2.60 12.69
C TRP A 62 -1.54 -2.33 13.28
N ARG A 63 -2.57 -2.88 12.62
CA ARG A 63 -3.97 -2.77 13.05
C ARG A 63 -4.56 -4.15 13.19
N GLU A 64 -5.39 -4.35 14.21
CA GLU A 64 -6.08 -5.62 14.41
C GLU A 64 -7.27 -5.75 13.45
N ALA A 65 -7.52 -6.99 13.02
CA ALA A 65 -8.65 -7.31 12.17
C ALA A 65 -9.06 -8.77 12.40
N ASP A 66 -10.33 -9.07 12.20
CA ASP A 66 -10.84 -10.43 12.34
C ASP A 66 -10.58 -11.22 11.06
N GLY A 67 -10.19 -12.47 11.22
CA GLY A 67 -9.97 -13.40 10.13
C GLY A 67 -8.54 -13.94 10.10
N SER A 68 -8.26 -14.75 9.10
CA SER A 68 -6.90 -15.26 8.87
C SER A 68 -6.06 -14.17 8.19
N ALA A 69 -4.74 -14.38 8.14
CA ALA A 69 -3.84 -13.45 7.45
C ALA A 69 -4.27 -13.27 5.99
N ASP A 70 -4.57 -14.36 5.29
CA ASP A 70 -4.99 -14.29 3.88
C ASP A 70 -6.31 -13.54 3.70
N GLU A 71 -7.30 -13.80 4.55
CA GLU A 71 -8.59 -13.12 4.48
C GLU A 71 -8.45 -11.62 4.72
N VAL A 72 -7.68 -11.26 5.73
CA VAL A 72 -7.47 -9.84 6.09
C VAL A 72 -6.71 -9.12 4.98
N ALA A 73 -5.62 -9.69 4.49
CA ALA A 73 -4.82 -9.07 3.43
C ALA A 73 -5.66 -8.85 2.17
N GLY A 74 -6.43 -9.85 1.76
CA GLY A 74 -7.29 -9.75 0.58
C GLY A 74 -8.39 -8.72 0.73
N ARG A 75 -9.03 -8.68 1.90
CA ARG A 75 -10.10 -7.72 2.18
C ARG A 75 -9.59 -6.29 2.19
N ILE A 76 -8.48 -6.05 2.86
CA ILE A 76 -7.91 -4.70 2.94
C ILE A 76 -7.40 -4.24 1.58
N ALA A 77 -6.77 -5.13 0.81
CA ALA A 77 -6.35 -4.81 -0.55
C ALA A 77 -7.53 -4.41 -1.44
N ALA A 78 -8.65 -5.13 -1.32
CA ALA A 78 -9.86 -4.82 -2.08
C ALA A 78 -10.45 -3.47 -1.67
N GLU A 79 -10.44 -3.16 -0.38
CA GLU A 79 -10.92 -1.86 0.11
C GLU A 79 -10.06 -0.71 -0.42
N LEU A 80 -8.74 -0.87 -0.41
CA LEU A 80 -7.82 0.13 -0.93
C LEU A 80 -7.99 0.30 -2.45
N ASP A 81 -8.21 -0.79 -3.17
CA ASP A 81 -8.46 -0.75 -4.59
C ASP A 81 -9.72 0.07 -4.90
N ASP A 82 -10.80 -0.18 -4.16
CA ASP A 82 -12.06 0.54 -4.32
C ASP A 82 -11.96 2.01 -3.94
N GLU A 83 -11.17 2.33 -2.92
CA GLU A 83 -10.98 3.70 -2.46
C GLU A 83 -10.08 4.53 -3.37
N HIS A 84 -9.33 3.88 -4.26
CA HIS A 84 -8.34 4.53 -5.12
C HIS A 84 -8.59 4.22 -6.59
N PRO A 85 -9.72 4.67 -7.17
CA PRO A 85 -9.91 4.55 -8.62
C PRO A 85 -8.85 5.38 -9.37
N PRO A 86 -8.66 5.14 -10.67
CA PRO A 86 -7.63 5.86 -11.44
C PRO A 86 -7.66 7.37 -11.27
N ASP A 87 -8.84 7.98 -11.21
CA ASP A 87 -8.98 9.43 -11.03
C ASP A 87 -8.40 9.89 -9.70
N ARG A 88 -8.66 9.13 -8.64
CA ARG A 88 -8.15 9.48 -7.32
C ARG A 88 -6.64 9.35 -7.24
N LEU A 89 -6.07 8.33 -7.87
CA LEU A 89 -4.63 8.17 -7.93
C LEU A 89 -3.99 9.33 -8.68
N GLU A 90 -4.59 9.78 -9.76
CA GLU A 90 -4.10 10.93 -10.51
C GLU A 90 -4.06 12.20 -9.65
N TRP A 91 -5.06 12.39 -8.79
CA TRP A 91 -5.08 13.49 -7.83
C TRP A 91 -3.92 13.45 -6.85
N MET A 92 -3.42 12.25 -6.55
CA MET A 92 -2.35 12.06 -5.57
C MET A 92 -0.96 12.26 -6.16
N LEU A 93 -0.82 12.39 -7.49
CA LEU A 93 0.48 12.45 -8.15
C LEU A 93 1.29 13.69 -7.78
N ASP A 94 0.64 14.79 -7.57
CA ASP A 94 1.31 16.06 -7.28
C ASP A 94 1.49 16.33 -5.78
N GLY A 95 1.01 15.45 -4.96
CA GLY A 95 1.17 15.57 -3.50
C GLY A 95 -0.01 16.16 -2.79
#